data_77b0d33b528de9f7e05dd76335e9a7b6
#
_entry.id   77b0d33b528de9f7e05dd76335e9a7b6
#
_cell.length_a   1.000
_cell.length_b   1.000
_cell.length_c   1.000
_cell.angle_alpha   90.00
_cell.angle_beta   90.00
_cell.angle_gamma   90.00
#
_symmetry.space_group_name_H-M   'P 1'
#
loop_
_entity.id
_entity.type
_entity.pdbx_description
1 polymer ?
#
loop_
_entity_poly.entity_id
_entity_poly.type
_entity_poly.pdbx_seq_one_letter_code
_entity_poly.pdbx_strand_id
1 'polypeptide(L)'
;MQVNGKEFSIIKLLGKGKGGYSYLASDGAGQYVLKQIHHEPCDYYQFGNKIEAEMNDYQRLKKAGIRMPELLEADIREERILKEYVEGKTIYELVLDDEMEPDYLVQVRKMCGLLYAAGLNIDYFPTNFIVQEKELYYIDYECNEYMEEWNFENWGIRYWSKTDEFMQYVREHDGNLK
;
A
#
# COMPACT_ATOMS: atom_id res chain seq x y z
N MET A 1 2.30 -4.61 -21.03
CA MET A 1 1.01 -5.13 -20.50
C MET A 1 -0.12 -4.23 -20.95
N GLN A 2 -1.33 -4.78 -21.12
CA GLN A 2 -2.51 -3.99 -21.51
C GLN A 2 -3.45 -3.79 -20.32
N VAL A 3 -4.14 -2.65 -20.30
CA VAL A 3 -5.27 -2.36 -19.41
C VAL A 3 -6.37 -1.78 -20.29
N ASN A 4 -7.51 -2.44 -20.37
CA ASN A 4 -8.63 -2.06 -21.26
C ASN A 4 -8.21 -1.76 -22.71
N GLY A 5 -7.25 -2.54 -23.23
CA GLY A 5 -6.75 -2.39 -24.60
C GLY A 5 -5.65 -1.34 -24.80
N LYS A 6 -5.29 -0.57 -23.78
CA LYS A 6 -4.17 0.38 -23.82
C LYS A 6 -2.88 -0.30 -23.38
N GLU A 7 -1.80 -0.14 -24.16
CA GLU A 7 -0.49 -0.72 -23.86
C GLU A 7 0.31 0.09 -22.84
N PHE A 8 0.96 -0.62 -21.91
CA PHE A 8 1.89 -0.08 -20.94
C PHE A 8 3.20 -0.86 -20.98
N SER A 9 4.31 -0.15 -21.04
CA SER A 9 5.65 -0.71 -20.89
C SER A 9 6.00 -0.86 -19.40
N ILE A 10 6.40 -2.05 -19.00
CA ILE A 10 6.85 -2.31 -17.63
C ILE A 10 8.29 -1.79 -17.48
N ILE A 11 8.51 -0.95 -16.49
CA ILE A 11 9.81 -0.38 -16.15
C ILE A 11 10.51 -1.26 -15.12
N LYS A 12 9.84 -1.56 -14.01
CA LYS A 12 10.36 -2.44 -12.94
C LYS A 12 9.24 -3.01 -12.07
N LEU A 13 9.55 -4.10 -11.39
CA LEU A 13 8.71 -4.61 -10.30
C LEU A 13 8.91 -3.71 -9.07
N LEU A 14 7.80 -3.25 -8.47
CA LEU A 14 7.80 -2.47 -7.23
C LEU A 14 7.61 -3.38 -6.01
N GLY A 15 6.83 -4.44 -6.15
CA GLY A 15 6.59 -5.37 -5.06
C GLY A 15 5.68 -6.53 -5.44
N LYS A 16 5.74 -7.57 -4.60
CA LYS A 16 4.84 -8.71 -4.62
C LYS A 16 4.09 -8.75 -3.30
N GLY A 17 2.78 -8.61 -3.35
CA GLY A 17 1.88 -8.76 -2.21
C GLY A 17 1.03 -10.03 -2.31
N LYS A 18 0.19 -10.27 -1.30
CA LYS A 18 -0.78 -11.38 -1.27
C LYS A 18 -1.82 -11.29 -2.41
N GLY A 19 -2.15 -10.08 -2.83
CA GLY A 19 -3.15 -9.81 -3.85
C GLY A 19 -2.62 -9.75 -5.28
N GLY A 20 -1.33 -9.49 -5.49
CA GLY A 20 -0.80 -9.28 -6.83
C GLY A 20 0.64 -8.79 -6.89
N TYR A 21 1.08 -8.58 -8.12
CA TYR A 21 2.36 -7.97 -8.45
C TYR A 21 2.14 -6.51 -8.85
N SER A 22 2.83 -5.58 -8.21
CA SER A 22 2.80 -4.16 -8.56
C SER A 22 4.03 -3.76 -9.36
N TYR A 23 3.81 -3.15 -10.51
CA TYR A 23 4.85 -2.71 -11.43
C TYR A 23 4.80 -1.21 -11.61
N LEU A 24 5.96 -0.57 -11.71
CA LEU A 24 6.07 0.74 -12.34
C LEU A 24 5.94 0.55 -13.84
N ALA A 25 5.00 1.25 -14.44
CA ALA A 25 4.67 1.15 -15.86
C ALA A 25 4.57 2.53 -16.50
N SER A 26 4.70 2.60 -17.81
CA SER A 26 4.58 3.85 -18.59
C SER A 26 3.80 3.61 -19.88
N ASP A 27 3.01 4.62 -20.28
CA ASP A 27 2.37 4.71 -21.60
C ASP A 27 3.13 5.63 -22.57
N GLY A 28 4.34 6.07 -22.19
CA GLY A 28 5.16 7.03 -22.94
C GLY A 28 4.87 8.49 -22.60
N ALA A 29 3.73 8.79 -21.99
CA ALA A 29 3.36 10.14 -21.54
C ALA A 29 3.50 10.32 -20.04
N GLY A 30 3.32 9.25 -19.26
CA GLY A 30 3.38 9.28 -17.81
C GLY A 30 3.84 7.96 -17.20
N GLN A 31 3.97 7.97 -15.87
CA GLN A 31 4.28 6.79 -15.08
C GLN A 31 3.10 6.45 -14.16
N TYR A 32 2.89 5.16 -13.98
CA TYR A 32 1.75 4.60 -13.27
C TYR A 32 2.16 3.37 -12.46
N VAL A 33 1.36 2.99 -11.48
CA VAL A 33 1.43 1.66 -10.90
C VAL A 33 0.41 0.75 -11.59
N LEU A 34 0.90 -0.33 -12.20
CA LEU A 34 0.06 -1.38 -12.77
C LEU A 34 0.14 -2.60 -11.84
N LYS A 35 -0.98 -2.95 -11.22
CA LYS A 35 -1.09 -4.14 -10.38
C LYS A 35 -1.73 -5.26 -11.18
N GLN A 36 -1.03 -6.38 -11.30
CA GLN A 36 -1.56 -7.65 -11.82
C GLN A 36 -2.00 -8.51 -10.64
N ILE A 37 -3.29 -8.79 -10.55
CA ILE A 37 -3.83 -9.74 -9.57
C ILE A 37 -3.27 -11.13 -9.90
N HIS A 38 -2.95 -11.93 -8.88
CA HIS A 38 -2.58 -13.34 -9.01
C HIS A 38 -3.44 -14.21 -8.10
N HIS A 39 -3.54 -15.49 -8.46
CA HIS A 39 -4.30 -16.51 -7.72
C HIS A 39 -3.36 -17.58 -7.12
N GLU A 40 -2.12 -17.21 -6.82
CA GLU A 40 -1.18 -18.10 -6.14
C GLU A 40 -1.76 -18.51 -4.78
N PRO A 41 -1.62 -19.80 -4.38
CA PRO A 41 -2.13 -20.26 -3.09
C PRO A 41 -1.54 -19.47 -1.92
N CYS A 42 -2.40 -19.05 -0.99
CA CYS A 42 -1.99 -18.40 0.24
C CYS A 42 -2.78 -19.04 1.38
N ASP A 43 -2.10 -19.48 2.44
CA ASP A 43 -2.70 -20.25 3.55
C ASP A 43 -3.78 -19.50 4.33
N TYR A 44 -3.92 -18.18 4.10
CA TYR A 44 -4.78 -17.31 4.90
C TYR A 44 -5.92 -16.64 4.11
N TYR A 45 -6.08 -16.92 2.81
CA TYR A 45 -7.06 -16.23 1.98
C TYR A 45 -7.89 -17.20 1.15
N GLN A 46 -9.20 -17.27 1.42
CA GLN A 46 -10.17 -17.85 0.47
C GLN A 46 -10.59 -16.75 -0.50
N PHE A 47 -10.27 -16.96 -1.77
CA PHE A 47 -10.44 -15.94 -2.80
C PHE A 47 -11.85 -15.93 -3.37
N GLY A 48 -12.58 -14.85 -3.06
CA GLY A 48 -13.61 -14.32 -3.93
C GLY A 48 -13.00 -13.54 -5.12
N ASN A 49 -13.78 -12.66 -5.73
CA ASN A 49 -13.28 -11.76 -6.77
C ASN A 49 -12.36 -10.69 -6.17
N LYS A 50 -11.03 -10.92 -6.25
CA LYS A 50 -10.02 -10.04 -5.64
C LYS A 50 -10.06 -8.63 -6.18
N ILE A 51 -10.24 -8.46 -7.50
CA ILE A 51 -10.25 -7.13 -8.10
C ILE A 51 -11.47 -6.33 -7.66
N GLU A 52 -12.64 -6.96 -7.54
CA GLU A 52 -13.83 -6.30 -7.02
C GLU A 52 -13.67 -5.93 -5.54
N ALA A 53 -13.07 -6.83 -4.73
CA ALA A 53 -12.79 -6.56 -3.33
C ALA A 53 -11.86 -5.34 -3.17
N GLU A 54 -10.77 -5.26 -3.95
CA GLU A 54 -9.84 -4.14 -3.92
C GLU A 54 -10.49 -2.83 -4.39
N MET A 55 -11.33 -2.88 -5.41
CA MET A 55 -12.11 -1.71 -5.86
C MET A 55 -13.11 -1.23 -4.81
N ASN A 56 -13.79 -2.15 -4.12
CA ASN A 56 -14.72 -1.81 -3.04
C ASN A 56 -13.99 -1.20 -1.85
N ASP A 57 -12.85 -1.74 -1.45
CA ASP A 57 -12.02 -1.20 -0.38
C ASP A 57 -11.49 0.19 -0.73
N TYR A 58 -11.06 0.41 -1.98
CA TYR A 58 -10.70 1.74 -2.47
C TYR A 58 -11.84 2.74 -2.27
N GLN A 59 -13.08 2.38 -2.62
CA GLN A 59 -14.23 3.28 -2.44
C GLN A 59 -14.52 3.56 -0.96
N ARG A 60 -14.39 2.56 -0.09
CA ARG A 60 -14.55 2.73 1.37
C ARG A 60 -13.51 3.70 1.93
N LEU A 61 -12.24 3.52 1.56
CA LEU A 61 -11.13 4.38 1.98
C LEU A 61 -11.25 5.79 1.43
N LYS A 62 -11.64 5.93 0.16
CA LYS A 62 -11.90 7.25 -0.47
C LYS A 62 -13.02 7.99 0.24
N LYS A 63 -14.12 7.30 0.57
CA LYS A 63 -15.24 7.85 1.35
C LYS A 63 -14.82 8.28 2.76
N ALA A 64 -13.90 7.55 3.39
CA ALA A 64 -13.35 7.92 4.68
C ALA A 64 -12.38 9.12 4.61
N GLY A 65 -11.96 9.54 3.42
CA GLY A 65 -11.07 10.69 3.22
C GLY A 65 -9.58 10.36 3.30
N ILE A 66 -9.21 9.10 3.08
CA ILE A 66 -7.81 8.67 3.15
C ILE A 66 -7.06 9.13 1.88
N ARG A 67 -5.89 9.72 2.08
CA ARG A 67 -4.98 10.09 0.97
C ARG A 67 -4.33 8.84 0.41
N MET A 68 -4.63 8.56 -0.86
CA MET A 68 -4.18 7.39 -1.61
C MET A 68 -3.88 7.76 -3.05
N PRO A 69 -3.07 6.95 -3.77
CA PRO A 69 -3.04 7.03 -5.24
C PRO A 69 -4.45 6.89 -5.81
N GLU A 70 -4.79 7.67 -6.82
CA GLU A 70 -6.06 7.51 -7.50
C GLU A 70 -6.11 6.19 -8.28
N LEU A 71 -7.25 5.48 -8.20
CA LEU A 71 -7.56 4.37 -9.09
C LEU A 71 -7.99 4.96 -10.44
N LEU A 72 -7.18 4.75 -11.47
CA LEU A 72 -7.37 5.33 -12.80
C LEU A 72 -8.22 4.42 -13.68
N GLU A 73 -7.87 3.13 -13.72
CA GLU A 73 -8.59 2.12 -14.50
C GLU A 73 -8.56 0.75 -13.80
N ALA A 74 -9.59 -0.05 -14.06
CA ALA A 74 -9.65 -1.45 -13.69
C ALA A 74 -10.06 -2.28 -14.90
N ASP A 75 -9.24 -3.24 -15.26
CA ASP A 75 -9.51 -4.24 -16.29
C ASP A 75 -9.92 -5.54 -15.59
N ILE A 76 -11.23 -5.76 -15.52
CA ILE A 76 -11.81 -6.92 -14.82
C ILE A 76 -11.44 -8.23 -15.52
N ARG A 77 -11.34 -8.22 -16.85
CA ARG A 77 -11.06 -9.41 -17.64
C ARG A 77 -9.63 -9.90 -17.44
N GLU A 78 -8.69 -8.96 -17.49
CA GLU A 78 -7.26 -9.24 -17.33
C GLU A 78 -6.80 -9.18 -15.85
N GLU A 79 -7.74 -8.86 -14.95
CA GLU A 79 -7.51 -8.69 -13.51
C GLU A 79 -6.35 -7.73 -13.20
N ARG A 80 -6.41 -6.54 -13.81
CA ARG A 80 -5.40 -5.50 -13.68
C ARG A 80 -5.99 -4.21 -13.16
N ILE A 81 -5.24 -3.54 -12.29
CA ILE A 81 -5.58 -2.22 -11.76
C ILE A 81 -4.47 -1.26 -12.16
N LEU A 82 -4.86 -0.13 -12.75
CA LEU A 82 -3.98 1.00 -13.01
C LEU A 82 -4.26 2.09 -12.00
N LYS A 83 -3.22 2.54 -11.32
CA LYS A 83 -3.30 3.62 -10.34
C LYS A 83 -2.20 4.63 -10.53
N GLU A 84 -2.42 5.83 -9.98
CA GLU A 84 -1.43 6.89 -9.90
C GLU A 84 -0.12 6.37 -9.31
N TYR A 85 1.00 6.83 -9.84
CA TYR A 85 2.30 6.58 -9.24
C TYR A 85 2.64 7.70 -8.25
N VAL A 86 2.74 7.35 -6.99
CA VAL A 86 3.23 8.24 -5.92
C VAL A 86 4.73 8.02 -5.80
N GLU A 87 5.52 9.04 -6.13
CA GLU A 87 6.97 8.99 -6.10
C GLU A 87 7.50 9.42 -4.73
N GLY A 88 8.36 8.61 -4.13
CA GLY A 88 8.97 8.93 -2.85
C GLY A 88 9.51 7.70 -2.13
N LYS A 89 10.06 7.92 -0.93
CA LYS A 89 10.46 6.85 -0.02
C LYS A 89 9.27 6.32 0.77
N THR A 90 9.27 5.03 1.01
CA THR A 90 8.35 4.43 1.98
C THR A 90 8.72 4.85 3.40
N ILE A 91 7.76 4.78 4.32
CA ILE A 91 8.04 4.97 5.76
C ILE A 91 9.07 3.95 6.23
N TYR A 92 9.05 2.71 5.70
CA TYR A 92 10.06 1.70 6.01
C TYR A 92 11.48 2.18 5.68
N GLU A 93 11.69 2.73 4.48
CA GLU A 93 12.99 3.29 4.06
C GLU A 93 13.38 4.50 4.91
N LEU A 94 12.43 5.39 5.21
CA LEU A 94 12.69 6.56 6.05
C LEU A 94 13.09 6.19 7.49
N VAL A 95 12.47 5.15 8.08
CA VAL A 95 12.87 4.62 9.39
C VAL A 95 14.27 4.02 9.32
N LEU A 96 14.54 3.21 8.28
CA LEU A 96 15.82 2.54 8.11
C LEU A 96 16.98 3.53 7.94
N ASP A 97 16.75 4.61 7.20
CA ASP A 97 17.74 5.65 6.86
C ASP A 97 17.85 6.77 7.93
N ASP A 98 17.10 6.68 9.05
CA ASP A 98 17.02 7.74 10.09
C ASP A 98 16.49 9.10 9.54
N GLU A 99 15.61 9.04 8.53
CA GLU A 99 15.03 10.23 7.87
C GLU A 99 13.56 10.48 8.28
N MET A 100 13.06 9.84 9.34
CA MET A 100 11.71 10.07 9.85
C MET A 100 11.54 11.50 10.39
N GLU A 101 10.50 12.18 9.89
CA GLU A 101 10.08 13.49 10.45
C GLU A 101 8.87 13.28 11.37
N PRO A 102 8.78 14.05 12.49
CA PRO A 102 7.65 13.95 13.43
C PRO A 102 6.28 14.18 12.78
N ASP A 103 6.23 14.98 11.71
CA ASP A 103 4.99 15.27 10.98
C ASP A 103 4.36 14.03 10.33
N TYR A 104 5.14 13.05 9.93
CA TYR A 104 4.60 11.82 9.34
C TYR A 104 3.77 11.01 10.35
N LEU A 105 4.16 11.03 11.63
CA LEU A 105 3.35 10.45 12.71
C LEU A 105 2.06 11.25 12.95
N VAL A 106 2.12 12.57 12.82
CA VAL A 106 0.92 13.40 12.91
C VAL A 106 -0.04 13.07 11.77
N GLN A 107 0.47 12.90 10.56
CA GLN A 107 -0.36 12.59 9.39
C GLN A 107 -1.00 11.20 9.49
N VAL A 108 -0.27 10.15 9.88
CA VAL A 108 -0.87 8.81 10.04
C VAL A 108 -1.91 8.80 11.17
N ARG A 109 -1.70 9.54 12.26
CA ARG A 109 -2.71 9.65 13.33
C ARG A 109 -3.98 10.36 12.88
N LYS A 110 -3.88 11.34 12.00
CA LYS A 110 -5.06 11.94 11.34
C LYS A 110 -5.80 10.92 10.47
N MET A 111 -5.07 10.10 9.69
CA MET A 111 -5.67 8.99 8.95
C MET A 111 -6.38 8.02 9.89
N CYS A 112 -5.77 7.64 11.01
CA CYS A 112 -6.39 6.78 12.02
C CYS A 112 -7.71 7.36 12.54
N GLY A 113 -7.76 8.66 12.84
CA GLY A 113 -9.00 9.31 13.26
C GLY A 113 -10.12 9.17 12.24
N LEU A 114 -9.82 9.32 10.94
CA LEU A 114 -10.80 9.15 9.86
C LEU A 114 -11.23 7.68 9.71
N LEU A 115 -10.28 6.76 9.78
CA LEU A 115 -10.52 5.31 9.66
C LEU A 115 -11.38 4.80 10.82
N TYR A 116 -11.02 5.13 12.06
CA TYR A 116 -11.75 4.66 13.25
C TYR A 116 -13.18 5.22 13.29
N ALA A 117 -13.37 6.48 12.89
CA ALA A 117 -14.71 7.06 12.74
C ALA A 117 -15.56 6.33 11.68
N ALA A 118 -14.91 5.74 10.66
CA ALA A 118 -15.56 4.92 9.65
C ALA A 118 -15.66 3.42 10.04
N GLY A 119 -15.18 3.03 11.21
CA GLY A 119 -15.15 1.64 11.66
C GLY A 119 -14.15 0.76 10.90
N LEU A 120 -13.05 1.36 10.41
CA LEU A 120 -12.07 0.69 9.56
C LEU A 120 -10.68 0.61 10.20
N ASN A 121 -9.93 -0.42 9.81
CA ASN A 121 -8.50 -0.53 9.92
C ASN A 121 -7.88 -0.70 8.53
N ILE A 122 -6.60 -0.33 8.42
CA ILE A 122 -5.73 -0.64 7.27
C ILE A 122 -4.52 -1.43 7.75
N ASP A 123 -3.70 -1.91 6.83
CA ASP A 123 -2.39 -2.48 7.17
C ASP A 123 -1.38 -1.35 7.41
N TYR A 124 -1.10 -1.07 8.68
CA TYR A 124 -0.19 -0.01 9.11
C TYR A 124 1.29 -0.34 8.94
N PHE A 125 1.62 -1.45 8.29
CA PHE A 125 3.02 -1.79 8.06
C PHE A 125 3.69 -0.72 7.17
N PRO A 126 4.91 -0.25 7.52
CA PRO A 126 5.49 0.97 6.94
C PRO A 126 5.81 0.89 5.44
N THR A 127 5.86 -0.30 4.84
CA THR A 127 6.00 -0.44 3.37
C THR A 127 4.75 -0.03 2.60
N ASN A 128 3.60 0.08 3.28
CA ASN A 128 2.33 0.48 2.68
C ASN A 128 2.12 2.00 2.65
N PHE A 129 3.12 2.78 3.05
CA PHE A 129 3.04 4.24 3.09
C PHE A 129 4.23 4.87 2.38
N ILE A 130 3.96 5.84 1.50
CA ILE A 130 4.97 6.64 0.80
C ILE A 130 4.81 8.11 1.16
N VAL A 131 5.92 8.81 1.28
CA VAL A 131 5.96 10.27 1.42
C VAL A 131 6.35 10.88 0.09
N GLN A 132 5.45 11.69 -0.48
CA GLN A 132 5.70 12.52 -1.66
C GLN A 132 5.50 13.98 -1.28
N GLU A 133 6.51 14.83 -1.50
CA GLU A 133 6.44 16.26 -1.19
C GLU A 133 5.96 16.55 0.25
N LYS A 134 6.46 15.77 1.23
CA LYS A 134 6.10 15.80 2.66
C LYS A 134 4.67 15.36 2.99
N GLU A 135 3.91 14.89 2.02
CA GLU A 135 2.56 14.37 2.20
C GLU A 135 2.58 12.84 2.26
N LEU A 136 1.91 12.28 3.26
CA LEU A 136 1.82 10.83 3.48
C LEU A 136 0.67 10.22 2.68
N TYR A 137 0.97 9.18 1.90
CA TYR A 137 0.02 8.40 1.12
C TYR A 137 -0.02 6.96 1.62
N TYR A 138 -1.23 6.41 1.79
CA TYR A 138 -1.44 4.97 1.92
C TYR A 138 -1.58 4.37 0.52
N ILE A 139 -0.66 3.51 0.11
CA ILE A 139 -0.54 3.05 -1.28
C ILE A 139 -1.22 1.71 -1.58
N ASP A 140 -1.67 1.02 -0.56
CA ASP A 140 -2.52 -0.17 -0.71
C ASP A 140 -4.00 0.21 -0.61
N TYR A 141 -4.89 -0.60 -1.21
CA TYR A 141 -6.33 -0.36 -1.14
C TYR A 141 -7.03 -1.28 -0.15
N GLU A 142 -6.29 -2.15 0.55
CA GLU A 142 -6.87 -3.07 1.52
C GLU A 142 -7.34 -2.33 2.78
N CYS A 143 -8.57 -2.61 3.19
CA CYS A 143 -9.07 -2.23 4.51
C CYS A 143 -9.94 -3.33 5.11
N ASN A 144 -10.02 -3.34 6.44
CA ASN A 144 -10.76 -4.31 7.22
C ASN A 144 -11.65 -3.59 8.24
N GLU A 145 -12.60 -4.31 8.85
CA GLU A 145 -13.35 -3.82 10.00
C GLU A 145 -12.39 -3.47 11.15
N TYR A 146 -12.72 -2.39 11.88
CA TYR A 146 -11.91 -1.97 13.02
C TYR A 146 -11.75 -3.08 14.06
N MET A 147 -10.51 -3.33 14.45
CA MET A 147 -10.15 -4.20 15.56
C MET A 147 -9.05 -3.50 16.37
N GLU A 148 -9.27 -3.32 17.66
CA GLU A 148 -8.34 -2.61 18.57
C GLU A 148 -6.94 -3.26 18.58
N GLU A 149 -6.89 -4.58 18.52
CA GLU A 149 -5.64 -5.36 18.49
C GLU A 149 -4.72 -4.96 17.32
N TRP A 150 -5.30 -4.63 16.17
CA TRP A 150 -4.59 -4.33 14.91
C TRP A 150 -4.61 -2.85 14.54
N ASN A 151 -4.98 -1.98 15.47
CA ASN A 151 -4.95 -0.54 15.24
C ASN A 151 -3.50 -0.01 15.24
N PHE A 152 -3.35 1.27 14.88
CA PHE A 152 -2.03 1.88 14.81
C PHE A 152 -1.34 1.93 16.17
N GLU A 153 -2.05 2.27 17.23
CA GLU A 153 -1.51 2.47 18.57
C GLU A 153 -1.02 1.16 19.21
N ASN A 154 -1.72 0.05 18.96
CA ASN A 154 -1.40 -1.26 19.56
C ASN A 154 -0.46 -2.09 18.68
N TRP A 155 -0.52 -1.94 17.37
CA TRP A 155 0.27 -2.75 16.45
C TRP A 155 1.16 -1.90 15.53
N GLY A 156 0.61 -0.99 14.74
CA GLY A 156 1.33 -0.30 13.67
C GLY A 156 2.54 0.48 14.16
N ILE A 157 2.40 1.21 15.26
CA ILE A 157 3.45 2.08 15.80
C ILE A 157 4.77 1.35 16.10
N ARG A 158 4.71 0.03 16.34
CA ARG A 158 5.90 -0.80 16.61
C ARG A 158 6.89 -0.82 15.45
N TYR A 159 6.43 -0.51 14.24
CA TYR A 159 7.22 -0.55 13.02
C TYR A 159 7.53 0.84 12.43
N TRP A 160 7.10 1.93 13.09
CA TRP A 160 7.31 3.30 12.62
C TRP A 160 8.52 4.00 13.26
N SER A 161 9.36 3.25 13.92
CA SER A 161 10.68 3.65 14.43
C SER A 161 11.57 2.41 14.54
N LYS A 162 12.86 2.60 14.83
CA LYS A 162 13.82 1.49 15.03
C LYS A 162 13.60 0.77 16.36
N THR A 163 12.43 0.20 16.57
CA THR A 163 12.12 -0.69 17.69
C THR A 163 12.79 -2.05 17.51
N ASP A 164 12.78 -2.87 18.55
CA ASP A 164 13.30 -4.24 18.48
C ASP A 164 12.53 -5.07 17.43
N GLU A 165 11.20 -4.89 17.34
CA GLU A 165 10.35 -5.56 16.35
C GLU A 165 10.70 -5.13 14.92
N PHE A 166 10.87 -3.82 14.67
CA PHE A 166 11.30 -3.33 13.36
C PHE A 166 12.68 -3.88 12.99
N MET A 167 13.66 -3.81 13.89
CA MET A 167 15.01 -4.30 13.63
C MET A 167 15.08 -5.83 13.48
N GLN A 168 14.18 -6.57 14.14
CA GLN A 168 14.04 -8.01 13.90
C GLN A 168 13.52 -8.26 12.49
N TYR A 169 12.48 -7.56 12.06
CA TYR A 169 11.95 -7.66 10.69
C TYR A 169 13.04 -7.36 9.64
N VAL A 170 13.83 -6.31 9.82
CA VAL A 170 14.96 -5.97 8.93
C VAL A 170 15.96 -7.12 8.83
N ARG A 171 16.35 -7.71 9.96
CA ARG A 171 17.30 -8.86 9.96
C ARG A 171 16.76 -10.07 9.22
N GLU A 172 15.47 -10.35 9.32
CA GLU A 172 14.82 -11.51 8.73
C GLU A 172 14.62 -11.36 7.22
N HIS A 173 14.38 -10.14 6.73
CA HIS A 173 13.98 -9.87 5.34
C HIS A 173 15.08 -9.19 4.51
N ASP A 174 15.84 -8.26 5.10
CA ASP A 174 16.88 -7.49 4.42
C ASP A 174 18.30 -8.00 4.76
N GLY A 175 18.45 -8.98 5.63
CA GLY A 175 19.73 -9.56 6.06
C GLY A 175 20.58 -10.22 4.96
N ASN A 176 20.09 -10.30 3.73
CA ASN A 176 20.80 -10.80 2.55
C ASN A 176 21.38 -9.70 1.66
N LEU A 177 21.32 -8.43 2.08
CA LEU A 177 21.94 -7.29 1.40
C LEU A 177 23.34 -7.03 1.99
N LYS A 178 24.25 -8.04 1.88
CA LYS A 178 25.69 -7.84 2.01
C LYS A 178 26.38 -8.29 0.77
#